data_4cbfb3ac5676064ba512d58e41ea8e46
#
_entry.id   4cbfb3ac5676064ba512d58e41ea8e46
#
_cell.length_a   1.000
_cell.length_b   1.000
_cell.length_c   1.000
_cell.angle_alpha   90.00
_cell.angle_beta   90.00
_cell.angle_gamma   90.00
#
_symmetry.space_group_name_H-M   'P 1'
#
loop_
_entity.id
_entity.type
_entity.pdbx_description
1 polymer ?
#
loop_
_entity_poly.entity_id
_entity_poly.type
_entity_poly.pdbx_seq_one_letter_code
_entity_poly.pdbx_strand_id
1 'polypeptide(L)'
;MNKPQQAVLIVGGSVAGLTLANMLEKFGVDYIVLEAYDEIAPHVGASIGLLSNGLRILDQLGCADQVMSLIDRPMRDSYLRNPDGSLIKHYSGIREGEVERYD
;
A
#
# COMPACT_ATOMS: atom_id res chain seq x y z
N MET A 1 -11.46 -13.89 -37.02
CA MET A 1 -10.72 -12.65 -36.78
C MET A 1 -10.50 -12.52 -35.27
N ASN A 2 -9.26 -12.47 -34.85
CA ASN A 2 -8.95 -12.19 -33.45
C ASN A 2 -9.28 -10.71 -33.16
N LYS A 3 -10.08 -10.44 -32.10
CA LYS A 3 -10.25 -9.08 -31.61
C LYS A 3 -8.88 -8.54 -31.19
N PRO A 4 -8.57 -7.26 -31.46
CA PRO A 4 -7.34 -6.67 -30.95
C PRO A 4 -7.35 -6.82 -29.43
N GLN A 5 -6.27 -7.41 -28.91
CA GLN A 5 -6.09 -7.60 -27.49
C GLN A 5 -5.86 -6.24 -26.87
N GLN A 6 -6.78 -5.79 -26.04
CA GLN A 6 -6.65 -4.52 -25.33
C GLN A 6 -5.93 -4.78 -24.02
N ALA A 7 -4.78 -4.14 -23.85
CA ALA A 7 -4.04 -4.14 -22.60
C ALA A 7 -4.26 -2.81 -21.87
N VAL A 8 -4.28 -2.87 -20.56
CA VAL A 8 -4.26 -1.66 -19.70
C VAL A 8 -2.83 -1.17 -19.59
N LEU A 9 -2.61 0.10 -19.88
CA LEU A 9 -1.33 0.76 -19.70
C LEU A 9 -1.32 1.48 -18.34
N ILE A 10 -0.43 1.07 -17.46
CA ILE A 10 -0.22 1.68 -16.14
C ILE A 10 1.04 2.54 -16.21
N VAL A 11 0.89 3.84 -15.99
CA VAL A 11 2.01 4.76 -15.96
C VAL A 11 2.41 5.04 -14.52
N GLY A 12 3.53 4.47 -14.11
CA GLY A 12 4.07 4.53 -12.76
C GLY A 12 3.98 3.21 -12.00
N GLY A 13 5.13 2.67 -11.59
CA GLY A 13 5.28 1.42 -10.84
C GLY A 13 5.47 1.64 -9.33
N SER A 14 4.74 2.57 -8.74
CA SER A 14 4.70 2.80 -7.29
C SER A 14 3.49 2.12 -6.66
N VAL A 15 3.11 2.50 -5.45
CA VAL A 15 2.05 1.84 -4.67
C VAL A 15 0.75 1.70 -5.45
N ALA A 16 0.25 2.78 -6.04
CA ALA A 16 -1.01 2.76 -6.78
C ALA A 16 -0.92 1.90 -8.05
N GLY A 17 0.15 2.09 -8.84
CA GLY A 17 0.33 1.35 -10.10
C GLY A 17 0.53 -0.14 -9.90
N LEU A 18 1.36 -0.55 -8.93
CA LEU A 18 1.59 -1.95 -8.62
C LEU A 18 0.36 -2.62 -7.99
N THR A 19 -0.40 -1.89 -7.17
CA THR A 19 -1.67 -2.39 -6.62
C THR A 19 -2.66 -2.65 -7.73
N LEU A 20 -2.82 -1.72 -8.68
CA LEU A 20 -3.67 -1.91 -9.85
C LEU A 20 -3.21 -3.09 -10.71
N ALA A 21 -1.91 -3.23 -10.94
CA ALA A 21 -1.34 -4.36 -11.69
C ALA A 21 -1.72 -5.70 -11.05
N ASN A 22 -1.59 -5.82 -9.74
CA ASN A 22 -2.00 -7.02 -9.00
C ASN A 22 -3.50 -7.30 -9.10
N MET A 23 -4.34 -6.28 -9.09
CA MET A 23 -5.79 -6.43 -9.29
C MET A 23 -6.09 -6.95 -10.70
N LEU A 24 -5.48 -6.37 -11.72
CA LEU A 24 -5.66 -6.78 -13.11
C LEU A 24 -5.17 -8.21 -13.35
N GLU A 25 -4.07 -8.60 -12.72
CA GLU A 25 -3.57 -9.99 -12.74
C GLU A 25 -4.63 -10.96 -12.23
N LYS A 26 -5.27 -10.65 -11.11
CA LYS A 26 -6.35 -11.48 -10.55
C LYS A 26 -7.58 -11.57 -11.45
N PHE A 27 -7.88 -10.53 -12.20
CA PHE A 27 -9.00 -10.51 -13.13
C PHE A 27 -8.65 -11.10 -14.53
N GLY A 28 -7.41 -11.50 -14.73
CA GLY A 28 -6.96 -12.01 -16.03
C GLY A 28 -6.95 -10.94 -17.13
N VAL A 29 -6.76 -9.69 -16.76
CA VAL A 29 -6.68 -8.56 -17.69
C VAL A 29 -5.22 -8.26 -18.00
N ASP A 30 -4.87 -8.23 -19.27
CA ASP A 30 -3.51 -7.89 -19.71
C ASP A 30 -3.17 -6.43 -19.38
N TYR A 31 -1.96 -6.23 -18.91
CA TYR A 31 -1.47 -4.88 -18.55
C TYR A 31 0.03 -4.73 -18.83
N ILE A 32 0.45 -3.49 -18.96
CA ILE A 32 1.86 -3.08 -19.08
C ILE A 32 2.10 -1.98 -18.06
N VAL A 33 3.16 -2.12 -17.26
CA VAL A 33 3.59 -1.08 -16.32
C VAL A 33 4.78 -0.34 -16.91
N LEU A 34 4.68 0.97 -17.02
CA LEU A 34 5.78 1.85 -17.40
C LEU A 34 6.29 2.57 -16.15
N GLU A 35 7.58 2.44 -15.90
CA GLU A 35 8.26 3.09 -14.78
C GLU A 35 9.41 3.97 -15.30
N ALA A 36 9.49 5.20 -14.77
CA ALA A 36 10.52 6.17 -15.19
C ALA A 36 11.88 5.91 -14.53
N TYR A 37 11.92 5.29 -13.36
CA TYR A 37 13.16 4.90 -12.68
C TYR A 37 13.73 3.61 -13.28
N ASP A 38 15.04 3.43 -13.15
CA ASP A 38 15.73 2.23 -13.64
C ASP A 38 15.39 0.96 -12.85
N GLU A 39 14.82 1.13 -11.65
CA GLU A 39 14.38 0.03 -10.79
C GLU A 39 12.97 0.29 -10.24
N ILE A 40 12.28 -0.77 -9.88
CA ILE A 40 10.99 -0.70 -9.19
C ILE A 40 11.25 -0.53 -7.69
N ALA A 41 10.47 0.36 -7.06
CA ALA A 41 10.56 0.67 -5.63
C ALA A 41 11.96 1.14 -5.19
N PRO A 42 12.54 2.17 -5.82
CA PRO A 42 13.82 2.73 -5.36
C PRO A 42 13.67 3.30 -3.95
N HIS A 43 14.77 3.30 -3.18
CA HIS A 43 14.80 3.87 -1.82
C HIS A 43 14.76 5.40 -1.84
N VAL A 44 13.72 5.97 -2.43
CA VAL A 44 13.46 7.42 -2.51
C VAL A 44 12.06 7.72 -2.02
N GLY A 45 11.85 8.89 -1.46
CA GLY A 45 10.54 9.33 -1.00
C GLY A 45 10.39 9.32 0.52
N ALA A 46 9.19 9.07 1.00
CA ALA A 46 8.81 9.15 2.40
C ALA A 46 8.38 7.78 2.95
N SER A 47 8.33 7.68 4.28
CA SER A 47 7.70 6.55 4.94
C SER A 47 6.18 6.54 4.70
N ILE A 48 5.60 5.36 4.63
CA ILE A 48 4.17 5.15 4.41
C ILE A 48 3.59 4.40 5.60
N GLY A 49 2.53 4.93 6.18
CA GLY A 49 1.70 4.22 7.15
C GLY A 49 0.60 3.46 6.42
N LEU A 50 0.53 2.15 6.62
CA LEU A 50 -0.56 1.33 6.11
C LEU A 50 -1.66 1.25 7.16
N LEU A 51 -2.79 1.85 6.85
CA LEU A 51 -3.99 1.79 7.67
C LEU A 51 -4.89 0.62 7.23
N SER A 52 -5.91 0.34 8.03
CA SER A 52 -6.82 -0.78 7.81
C SER A 52 -7.44 -0.83 6.42
N ASN A 53 -7.76 0.31 5.83
CA ASN A 53 -8.30 0.40 4.47
C ASN A 53 -7.31 -0.11 3.40
N GLY A 54 -6.03 0.26 3.52
CA GLY A 54 -4.97 -0.20 2.61
C GLY A 54 -4.61 -1.67 2.84
N LEU A 55 -4.48 -2.08 4.09
CA LEU A 55 -4.19 -3.48 4.45
C LEU A 55 -5.28 -4.43 3.97
N ARG A 56 -6.54 -4.03 4.03
CA ARG A 56 -7.66 -4.82 3.52
C ARG A 56 -7.52 -5.11 2.01
N ILE A 57 -7.08 -4.13 1.23
CA ILE A 57 -6.85 -4.32 -0.21
C ILE A 57 -5.69 -5.28 -0.45
N LEU A 58 -4.59 -5.12 0.29
CA LEU A 58 -3.44 -6.02 0.21
C LEU A 58 -3.79 -7.45 0.62
N ASP A 59 -4.64 -7.62 1.62
CA ASP A 59 -5.15 -8.92 2.03
C ASP A 59 -5.97 -9.58 0.92
N GLN A 60 -6.89 -8.86 0.29
CA GLN A 60 -7.65 -9.34 -0.86
C GLN A 60 -6.76 -9.72 -2.05
N LEU A 61 -5.61 -9.07 -2.20
CA LEU A 61 -4.61 -9.39 -3.23
C LEU A 61 -3.68 -10.55 -2.84
N GLY A 62 -3.76 -11.03 -1.59
CA GLY A 62 -2.88 -12.07 -1.08
C GLY A 62 -1.46 -11.59 -0.73
N CYS A 63 -1.26 -10.29 -0.56
CA CYS A 63 0.04 -9.68 -0.28
C CYS A 63 0.23 -9.25 1.18
N ALA A 64 -0.82 -9.26 2.00
CA ALA A 64 -0.79 -8.68 3.34
C ALA A 64 0.29 -9.32 4.23
N ASP A 65 0.40 -10.65 4.27
CA ASP A 65 1.38 -11.33 5.11
C ASP A 65 2.82 -10.99 4.73
N GLN A 66 3.11 -10.91 3.44
CA GLN A 66 4.44 -10.53 2.96
C GLN A 66 4.77 -9.08 3.33
N VAL A 67 3.83 -8.18 3.17
CA VAL A 67 3.99 -6.76 3.55
C VAL A 67 4.19 -6.63 5.05
N MET A 68 3.39 -7.33 5.86
CA MET A 68 3.52 -7.33 7.31
C MET A 68 4.86 -7.86 7.80
N SER A 69 5.45 -8.83 7.09
CA SER A 69 6.78 -9.37 7.42
C SER A 69 7.91 -8.37 7.18
N LEU A 70 7.70 -7.36 6.33
CA LEU A 70 8.68 -6.32 6.00
C LEU A 70 8.61 -5.10 6.93
N ILE A 71 7.62 -5.04 7.81
CA ILE A 71 7.46 -3.92 8.73
C ILE A 71 8.57 -3.94 9.77
N ASP A 72 9.42 -2.91 9.74
CA ASP A 72 10.51 -2.72 10.69
C ASP A 72 9.99 -2.25 12.05
N ARG A 73 9.14 -1.23 12.04
CA ARG A 73 8.59 -0.62 13.26
C ARG A 73 7.07 -0.45 13.13
N PRO A 74 6.28 -1.27 13.82
CA PRO A 74 4.84 -1.09 13.84
C PRO A 74 4.48 0.25 14.52
N MET A 75 3.54 0.96 13.93
CA MET A 75 2.98 2.16 14.55
C MET A 75 2.14 1.74 15.77
N ARG A 76 2.51 2.24 16.95
CA ARG A 76 1.80 1.97 18.20
C ARG A 76 1.07 3.18 18.73
N ASP A 77 1.69 4.34 18.53
CA ASP A 77 1.25 5.60 19.11
C ASP A 77 1.21 6.69 18.04
N SER A 78 0.23 7.57 18.17
CA SER A 78 0.14 8.78 17.39
C SER A 78 -0.07 9.99 18.30
N TYR A 79 0.69 11.05 18.06
CA TYR A 79 0.68 12.27 18.83
C TYR A 79 0.26 13.44 17.96
N LEU A 80 -0.86 14.05 18.28
CA LEU A 80 -1.29 15.30 17.67
C LEU A 80 -0.75 16.47 18.52
N ARG A 81 0.02 17.36 17.90
CA ARG A 81 0.67 18.49 18.57
C ARG A 81 0.32 19.82 17.91
N ASN A 82 0.34 20.88 18.72
CA ASN A 82 0.30 22.25 18.21
C ASN A 82 1.63 22.64 17.53
N PRO A 83 1.66 23.71 16.73
CA PRO A 83 2.90 24.21 16.13
C PRO A 83 4.00 24.57 17.13
N ASP A 84 3.66 24.91 18.39
CA ASP A 84 4.60 25.19 19.46
C ASP A 84 5.16 23.92 20.14
N GLY A 85 4.72 22.74 19.69
CA GLY A 85 5.14 21.42 20.20
C GLY A 85 4.29 20.90 21.36
N SER A 86 3.36 21.70 21.90
CA SER A 86 2.47 21.25 22.99
C SER A 86 1.54 20.13 22.52
N LEU A 87 1.27 19.17 23.40
CA LEU A 87 0.44 18.01 23.09
C LEU A 87 -1.05 18.40 23.05
N ILE A 88 -1.73 18.08 21.95
CA ILE A 88 -3.19 18.17 21.83
C ILE A 88 -3.81 16.85 22.26
N LYS A 89 -3.36 15.75 21.64
CA LYS A 89 -3.90 14.42 21.91
C LYS A 89 -2.88 13.32 21.65
N HIS A 90 -2.96 12.28 22.44
CA HIS A 90 -2.21 11.04 22.27
C HIS A 90 -3.19 9.90 22.00
N TYR A 91 -2.92 9.16 20.95
CA TYR A 91 -3.62 7.92 20.61
C TYR A 91 -2.66 6.75 20.78
N SER A 92 -3.02 5.78 21.60
CA SER A 92 -2.26 4.55 21.83
C SER A 92 -3.01 3.33 21.30
N GLY A 93 -2.30 2.23 21.11
CA GLY A 93 -2.92 0.96 20.70
C GLY A 93 -3.49 0.93 19.29
N ILE A 94 -2.98 1.78 18.39
CA ILE A 94 -3.49 1.88 17.01
C ILE A 94 -3.45 0.52 16.29
N ARG A 95 -2.41 -0.28 16.54
CA ARG A 95 -2.24 -1.60 15.93
C ARG A 95 -3.18 -2.66 16.49
N GLU A 96 -3.50 -2.59 17.78
CA GLU A 96 -4.37 -3.58 18.44
C GLU A 96 -5.78 -3.56 17.86
N GLY A 97 -6.33 -2.35 17.58
CA GLY A 97 -7.62 -2.20 16.92
C GLY A 97 -7.63 -2.56 15.43
N GLU A 98 -6.48 -2.62 14.79
CA GLU A 98 -6.35 -3.02 13.38
C GLU A 98 -6.30 -4.54 13.23
N VAL A 99 -5.63 -5.25 14.12
CA VAL A 99 -5.54 -6.72 14.12
C VAL A 99 -6.91 -7.35 14.40
N GLU A 100 -7.68 -6.82 15.34
CA GLU A 100 -9.01 -7.32 15.68
C GLU A 100 -10.04 -7.21 14.53
N ARG A 101 -9.78 -6.41 13.49
CA ARG A 101 -10.69 -6.24 12.35
C ARG A 101 -10.40 -7.19 11.19
N TYR A 102 -9.28 -7.88 11.21
CA TYR A 102 -8.84 -8.78 10.15
C TYR A 102 -8.95 -10.25 10.52
N ASP A 103 -9.12 -10.56 11.80
CA ASP A 103 -9.47 -11.89 12.29
C ASP A 103 -10.99 -12.10 12.25
#